data_d1564e8d893e57da0dc17298261b0e85
#
_entry.id   d1564e8d893e57da0dc17298261b0e85
#
_cell.length_a   1.000
_cell.length_b   1.000
_cell.length_c   1.000
_cell.angle_alpha   90.00
_cell.angle_beta   90.00
_cell.angle_gamma   90.00
#
_symmetry.space_group_name_H-M   'P 1'
#
loop_
_entity.id
_entity.type
_entity.pdbx_description
1 polymer ?
#
loop_
_entity_poly.entity_id
_entity_poly.type
_entity_poly.pdbx_seq_one_letter_code
_entity_poly.pdbx_strand_id
1 'polypeptide(L)'
;GFGQTGSYRHKPAHDLNVIGLAGLNSLDDVGSACVSEVQIAALGSSMNAVSGILLALLARERTGEGQAVDINLYNTSLSLQTTGISSLWGCKSTGCQPFGRTAHYYNIYRTQDGRYLSVGTIEPKFWRRLCEILGCEELIARQYDFEHGNELQERLTAVFLSLIHI
;
A
#
# COMPACT_ATOMS: atom_id res chain seq x y z
N GLY A 1 8.22 -17.71 10.32
CA GLY A 1 7.68 -16.52 10.97
C GLY A 1 8.66 -15.35 10.99
N PHE A 2 9.57 -15.35 11.95
CA PHE A 2 10.43 -14.20 12.28
C PHE A 2 11.91 -14.39 11.95
N GLY A 3 12.28 -15.42 11.20
CA GLY A 3 13.67 -15.72 10.85
C GLY A 3 14.40 -16.54 11.90
N GLN A 4 15.71 -16.72 11.70
CA GLN A 4 16.54 -17.62 12.52
C GLN A 4 17.19 -16.89 13.71
N THR A 5 17.15 -15.56 13.75
CA THR A 5 17.77 -14.72 14.77
C THR A 5 16.76 -13.83 15.49
N GLY A 6 17.18 -13.14 16.54
CA GLY A 6 16.34 -12.21 17.27
C GLY A 6 15.45 -12.86 18.35
N SER A 7 14.78 -12.01 19.14
CA SER A 7 13.97 -12.42 20.30
C SER A 7 12.71 -13.21 19.90
N TYR A 8 12.24 -13.06 18.68
CA TYR A 8 11.02 -13.71 18.17
C TYR A 8 11.29 -14.99 17.36
N ARG A 9 12.56 -15.41 17.18
CA ARG A 9 12.91 -16.56 16.34
C ARG A 9 12.13 -17.86 16.67
N HIS A 10 11.74 -18.05 17.93
CA HIS A 10 10.99 -19.23 18.39
C HIS A 10 9.48 -19.00 18.52
N LYS A 11 8.99 -17.80 18.21
CA LYS A 11 7.56 -17.53 18.28
C LYS A 11 6.87 -18.03 17.00
N PRO A 12 5.76 -18.78 17.13
CA PRO A 12 4.95 -19.11 15.98
C PRO A 12 4.28 -17.85 15.45
N ALA A 13 4.07 -17.81 14.14
CA ALA A 13 3.33 -16.74 13.50
C ALA A 13 2.71 -17.22 12.19
N HIS A 14 1.52 -16.78 11.93
CA HIS A 14 0.87 -16.84 10.63
C HIS A 14 0.91 -15.49 9.93
N ASP A 15 0.46 -15.43 8.70
CA ASP A 15 0.43 -14.23 7.86
C ASP A 15 -0.16 -13.03 8.60
N LEU A 16 -1.37 -13.18 9.16
CA LEU A 16 -2.08 -12.13 9.89
C LEU A 16 -1.25 -11.52 11.04
N ASN A 17 -0.50 -12.35 11.78
CA ASN A 17 0.31 -11.87 12.89
C ASN A 17 1.46 -10.97 12.41
N VAL A 18 2.14 -11.37 11.33
CA VAL A 18 3.31 -10.63 10.83
C VAL A 18 2.91 -9.39 10.05
N ILE A 19 1.82 -9.43 9.28
CA ILE A 19 1.33 -8.23 8.57
C ILE A 19 0.80 -7.18 9.57
N GLY A 20 0.17 -7.62 10.67
CA GLY A 20 -0.24 -6.73 11.76
C GLY A 20 0.95 -6.02 12.41
N LEU A 21 2.01 -6.77 12.77
CA LEU A 21 3.23 -6.22 13.33
C LEU A 21 4.00 -5.31 12.36
N ALA A 22 3.92 -5.60 11.06
CA ALA A 22 4.56 -4.78 10.02
C ALA A 22 3.73 -3.54 9.63
N GLY A 23 2.49 -3.41 10.14
CA GLY A 23 1.62 -2.29 9.80
C GLY A 23 0.98 -2.38 8.41
N LEU A 24 0.89 -3.59 7.84
CA LEU A 24 0.26 -3.82 6.53
C LEU A 24 -1.27 -4.00 6.62
N ASN A 25 -1.82 -4.21 7.81
CA ASN A 25 -3.26 -4.29 7.98
C ASN A 25 -3.91 -2.93 7.71
N SER A 26 -4.92 -2.93 6.85
CA SER A 26 -5.79 -1.77 6.69
C SER A 26 -6.83 -1.71 7.81
N LEU A 27 -7.27 -0.51 8.12
CA LEU A 27 -8.45 -0.27 8.94
C LEU A 27 -9.64 0.04 8.01
N ASP A 28 -10.84 -0.30 8.41
CA ASP A 28 -12.06 0.15 7.74
C ASP A 28 -12.37 1.63 8.06
N ASP A 29 -13.49 2.13 7.55
CA ASP A 29 -13.90 3.53 7.71
C ASP A 29 -14.26 3.91 9.16
N VAL A 30 -14.51 2.92 10.01
CA VAL A 30 -14.78 3.10 11.45
C VAL A 30 -13.56 2.81 12.32
N GLY A 31 -12.42 2.52 11.71
CA GLY A 31 -11.17 2.26 12.40
C GLY A 31 -10.97 0.82 12.86
N SER A 32 -11.82 -0.10 12.43
CA SER A 32 -11.67 -1.54 12.74
C SER A 32 -10.65 -2.19 11.81
N ALA A 33 -9.87 -3.13 12.33
CA ALA A 33 -8.91 -3.87 11.54
C ALA A 33 -9.62 -4.90 10.64
N CYS A 34 -9.29 -4.84 9.35
CA CYS A 34 -9.80 -5.79 8.36
C CYS A 34 -8.82 -6.96 8.18
N VAL A 35 -9.36 -8.17 8.09
CA VAL A 35 -8.57 -9.35 7.71
C VAL A 35 -8.45 -9.38 6.19
N SER A 36 -7.21 -9.36 5.69
CA SER A 36 -6.96 -9.52 4.26
C SER A 36 -7.29 -10.97 3.83
N GLU A 37 -8.05 -11.12 2.75
CA GLU A 37 -8.26 -12.42 2.11
C GLU A 37 -6.99 -12.94 1.42
N VAL A 38 -6.08 -12.04 1.08
CA VAL A 38 -4.80 -12.37 0.46
C VAL A 38 -3.73 -12.49 1.54
N GLN A 39 -3.04 -13.62 1.58
CA GLN A 39 -1.92 -13.86 2.49
C GLN A 39 -0.66 -13.15 1.95
N ILE A 40 -0.56 -11.87 2.21
CA ILE A 40 0.44 -10.95 1.63
C ILE A 40 1.86 -11.35 2.03
N ALA A 41 2.07 -11.65 3.32
CA ALA A 41 3.38 -12.05 3.83
C ALA A 41 3.83 -13.39 3.25
N ALA A 42 2.93 -14.36 3.16
CA ALA A 42 3.24 -15.69 2.62
C ALA A 42 3.58 -15.62 1.13
N LEU A 43 2.78 -14.91 0.34
CA LEU A 43 3.04 -14.72 -1.10
C LEU A 43 4.35 -13.97 -1.34
N GLY A 44 4.56 -12.85 -0.65
CA GLY A 44 5.80 -12.08 -0.77
C GLY A 44 7.02 -12.89 -0.36
N SER A 45 6.94 -13.66 0.74
CA SER A 45 8.04 -14.52 1.18
C SER A 45 8.33 -15.66 0.20
N SER A 46 7.31 -16.20 -0.44
CA SER A 46 7.48 -17.24 -1.47
C SER A 46 8.24 -16.67 -2.68
N MET A 47 7.89 -15.47 -3.14
CA MET A 47 8.61 -14.79 -4.24
C MET A 47 10.05 -14.46 -3.84
N ASN A 48 10.28 -13.96 -2.63
CA ASN A 48 11.63 -13.70 -2.11
C ASN A 48 12.44 -14.98 -1.98
N ALA A 49 11.81 -16.11 -1.59
CA ALA A 49 12.48 -17.38 -1.49
C ALA A 49 12.95 -17.89 -2.88
N VAL A 50 12.10 -17.79 -3.90
CA VAL A 50 12.50 -18.14 -5.28
C VAL A 50 13.68 -17.28 -5.73
N SER A 51 13.60 -15.97 -5.54
CA SER A 51 14.68 -15.04 -5.89
C SER A 51 15.98 -15.35 -5.13
N GLY A 52 15.88 -15.56 -3.82
CA GLY A 52 17.02 -15.89 -2.97
C GLY A 52 17.69 -17.22 -3.38
N ILE A 53 16.91 -18.25 -3.67
CA ILE A 53 17.41 -19.55 -4.13
C ILE A 53 18.14 -19.41 -5.48
N LEU A 54 17.54 -18.69 -6.44
CA LEU A 54 18.17 -18.48 -7.74
C LEU A 54 19.48 -17.68 -7.63
N LEU A 55 19.51 -16.64 -6.79
CA LEU A 55 20.73 -15.88 -6.53
C LEU A 55 21.81 -16.73 -5.86
N ALA A 56 21.44 -17.58 -4.90
CA ALA A 56 22.37 -18.50 -4.24
C ALA A 56 22.95 -19.56 -5.21
N LEU A 57 22.11 -20.07 -6.11
CA LEU A 57 22.55 -21.00 -7.16
C LEU A 57 23.51 -20.31 -8.14
N LEU A 58 23.19 -19.08 -8.57
CA LEU A 58 24.06 -18.31 -9.45
C LEU A 58 25.41 -17.96 -8.78
N ALA A 59 25.40 -17.65 -7.49
CA ALA A 59 26.61 -17.44 -6.72
C ALA A 59 27.44 -18.73 -6.66
N ARG A 60 26.82 -19.87 -6.38
CA ARG A 60 27.47 -21.17 -6.33
C ARG A 60 28.13 -21.55 -7.66
N GLU A 61 27.49 -21.23 -8.78
CA GLU A 61 28.07 -21.46 -10.12
C GLU A 61 29.40 -20.71 -10.30
N ARG A 62 29.54 -19.53 -9.67
CA ARG A 62 30.74 -18.67 -9.78
C ARG A 62 31.81 -19.00 -8.73
N THR A 63 31.39 -19.35 -7.53
CA THR A 63 32.31 -19.54 -6.38
C THR A 63 32.61 -20.99 -6.07
N GLY A 64 31.77 -21.92 -6.52
CA GLY A 64 31.81 -23.34 -6.12
C GLY A 64 31.19 -23.61 -4.74
N GLU A 65 30.78 -22.59 -4.01
CA GLU A 65 30.32 -22.71 -2.63
C GLU A 65 28.81 -22.50 -2.51
N GLY A 66 28.16 -23.37 -1.71
CA GLY A 66 26.76 -23.22 -1.33
C GLY A 66 26.59 -22.27 -0.16
N GLN A 67 25.38 -21.73 0.02
CA GLN A 67 25.06 -20.84 1.13
C GLN A 67 23.64 -21.07 1.66
N ALA A 68 23.41 -20.71 2.93
CA ALA A 68 22.08 -20.70 3.51
C ALA A 68 21.33 -19.41 3.09
N VAL A 69 20.03 -19.56 2.83
CA VAL A 69 19.14 -18.44 2.50
C VAL A 69 18.05 -18.37 3.56
N ASP A 70 18.05 -17.33 4.39
CA ASP A 70 17.03 -17.11 5.41
C ASP A 70 15.98 -16.12 4.88
N ILE A 71 14.80 -16.61 4.59
CA ILE A 71 13.63 -15.84 4.19
C ILE A 71 12.55 -16.03 5.25
N ASN A 72 12.02 -14.91 5.74
CA ASN A 72 10.96 -14.97 6.74
C ASN A 72 9.81 -14.00 6.43
N LEU A 73 8.64 -14.31 6.96
CA LEU A 73 7.41 -13.57 6.72
C LEU A 73 7.50 -12.11 7.20
N TYR A 74 8.08 -11.90 8.38
CA TYR A 74 8.13 -10.57 8.99
C TYR A 74 9.03 -9.60 8.23
N ASN A 75 10.25 -10.01 7.88
CA ASN A 75 11.17 -9.16 7.12
C ASN A 75 10.61 -8.85 5.72
N THR A 76 9.96 -9.84 5.10
CA THR A 76 9.25 -9.61 3.82
C THR A 76 8.13 -8.59 3.99
N SER A 77 7.32 -8.72 5.04
CA SER A 77 6.24 -7.76 5.31
C SER A 77 6.77 -6.34 5.51
N LEU A 78 7.88 -6.18 6.24
CA LEU A 78 8.54 -4.88 6.40
C LEU A 78 9.05 -4.32 5.07
N SER A 79 9.63 -5.16 4.20
CA SER A 79 10.09 -4.70 2.89
C SER A 79 8.95 -4.25 1.98
N LEU A 80 7.80 -4.90 2.06
CA LEU A 80 6.59 -4.44 1.36
C LEU A 80 6.04 -3.11 1.90
N GLN A 81 6.32 -2.78 3.16
CA GLN A 81 5.93 -1.52 3.78
C GLN A 81 6.90 -0.35 3.50
N THR A 82 7.92 -0.55 2.68
CA THR A 82 8.96 0.46 2.41
C THR A 82 8.38 1.80 1.98
N THR A 83 7.39 1.80 1.08
CA THR A 83 6.73 3.05 0.62
C THR A 83 5.99 3.74 1.76
N GLY A 84 5.23 3.01 2.58
CA GLY A 84 4.52 3.56 3.73
C GLY A 84 5.47 4.15 4.77
N ILE A 85 6.52 3.41 5.13
CA ILE A 85 7.53 3.86 6.09
C ILE A 85 8.28 5.09 5.56
N SER A 86 8.71 5.08 4.31
CA SER A 86 9.41 6.21 3.68
C SER A 86 8.53 7.45 3.59
N SER A 87 7.24 7.27 3.29
CA SER A 87 6.26 8.34 3.27
C SER A 87 6.08 8.97 4.65
N LEU A 88 5.93 8.16 5.70
CA LEU A 88 5.81 8.65 7.09
C LEU A 88 7.04 9.44 7.53
N TRP A 89 8.25 8.98 7.20
CA TRP A 89 9.49 9.70 7.54
C TRP A 89 9.67 10.95 6.71
N GLY A 90 9.41 10.89 5.41
CA GLY A 90 9.47 12.05 4.53
C GLY A 90 8.50 13.14 4.96
N CYS A 91 7.27 12.79 5.30
CA CYS A 91 6.25 13.75 5.73
C CYS A 91 6.59 14.40 7.07
N LYS A 92 7.21 13.69 8.01
CA LYS A 92 7.71 14.30 9.25
C LYS A 92 8.76 15.37 9.00
N SER A 93 9.59 15.22 7.97
CA SER A 93 10.65 16.18 7.63
C SER A 93 10.19 17.32 6.74
N THR A 94 9.17 17.11 5.91
CA THR A 94 8.70 18.07 4.89
C THR A 94 7.34 18.67 5.17
N GLY A 95 6.61 18.16 6.19
CA GLY A 95 5.25 18.60 6.51
C GLY A 95 4.18 18.12 5.52
N CYS A 96 4.53 17.26 4.56
CA CYS A 96 3.55 16.69 3.63
C CYS A 96 2.70 15.62 4.31
N GLN A 97 1.52 15.30 3.74
CA GLN A 97 0.72 14.16 4.19
C GLN A 97 1.30 12.84 3.64
N PRO A 98 1.27 11.74 4.43
CA PRO A 98 1.64 10.42 3.92
C PRO A 98 0.79 10.02 2.72
N PHE A 99 1.41 9.39 1.74
CA PHE A 99 0.67 8.74 0.64
C PHE A 99 -0.24 7.66 1.23
N GLY A 100 -1.55 7.79 1.03
CA GLY A 100 -2.51 6.86 1.62
C GLY A 100 -3.96 7.37 1.58
N ARG A 101 -4.78 6.95 2.53
CA ARG A 101 -6.23 7.18 2.60
C ARG A 101 -6.73 8.62 2.42
N THR A 102 -5.88 9.61 2.64
CA THR A 102 -6.24 11.03 2.50
C THR A 102 -5.93 11.61 1.11
N ALA A 103 -5.33 10.83 0.22
CA ALA A 103 -5.03 11.27 -1.12
C ALA A 103 -6.30 11.18 -1.99
N HIS A 104 -7.00 12.28 -2.13
CA HIS A 104 -8.24 12.37 -2.93
C HIS A 104 -8.04 11.93 -4.39
N TYR A 105 -6.87 12.05 -4.97
CA TYR A 105 -6.52 11.62 -6.32
C TYR A 105 -6.06 10.14 -6.42
N TYR A 106 -5.98 9.43 -5.28
CA TYR A 106 -5.64 8.02 -5.20
C TYR A 106 -6.47 7.33 -4.11
N ASN A 107 -7.72 7.00 -4.45
CA ASN A 107 -8.70 6.52 -3.47
C ASN A 107 -9.77 5.65 -4.12
N ILE A 108 -10.63 5.09 -3.30
CA ILE A 108 -11.80 4.32 -3.73
C ILE A 108 -13.05 5.13 -3.37
N TYR A 109 -13.92 5.34 -4.36
CA TYR A 109 -15.15 6.09 -4.22
C TYR A 109 -16.36 5.20 -4.48
N ARG A 110 -17.41 5.39 -3.68
CA ARG A 110 -18.67 4.70 -3.88
C ARG A 110 -19.54 5.49 -4.87
N THR A 111 -20.20 4.77 -5.78
CA THR A 111 -21.16 5.33 -6.73
C THR A 111 -22.61 5.20 -6.22
N GLN A 112 -23.55 5.90 -6.85
CA GLN A 112 -24.95 5.93 -6.45
C GLN A 112 -25.60 4.53 -6.46
N ASP A 113 -25.21 3.67 -7.39
CA ASP A 113 -25.69 2.28 -7.51
C ASP A 113 -25.04 1.32 -6.49
N GLY A 114 -24.27 1.84 -5.54
CA GLY A 114 -23.62 1.09 -4.48
C GLY A 114 -22.35 0.36 -4.87
N ARG A 115 -21.85 0.55 -6.10
CA ARG A 115 -20.58 0.01 -6.56
C ARG A 115 -19.42 0.88 -6.10
N TYR A 116 -18.21 0.44 -6.38
CA TYR A 116 -16.98 1.16 -6.04
C TYR A 116 -16.13 1.38 -7.28
N LEU A 117 -15.55 2.57 -7.38
CA LEU A 117 -14.60 2.95 -8.40
C LEU A 117 -13.25 3.27 -7.76
N SER A 118 -12.19 2.64 -8.26
CA SER A 118 -10.81 2.95 -7.88
C SER A 118 -10.27 4.08 -8.76
N VAL A 119 -9.87 5.17 -8.11
CA VAL A 119 -9.25 6.33 -8.76
C VAL A 119 -7.75 6.29 -8.49
N GLY A 120 -6.95 6.28 -9.55
CA GLY A 120 -5.49 6.26 -9.49
C GLY A 120 -4.90 7.31 -10.42
N THR A 121 -5.12 8.59 -10.13
CA THR A 121 -4.73 9.73 -10.99
C THR A 121 -3.54 10.49 -10.41
N ILE A 122 -2.42 9.78 -10.18
CA ILE A 122 -1.20 10.34 -9.60
C ILE A 122 -0.58 11.40 -10.53
N GLU A 123 -0.53 11.13 -11.82
CA GLU A 123 0.04 12.07 -12.78
C GLU A 123 -0.93 13.21 -13.08
N PRO A 124 -0.45 14.47 -13.17
CA PRO A 124 -1.30 15.64 -13.38
C PRO A 124 -2.19 15.58 -14.61
N LYS A 125 -1.74 14.92 -15.68
CA LYS A 125 -2.53 14.74 -16.90
C LYS A 125 -3.78 13.88 -16.69
N PHE A 126 -3.68 12.84 -15.85
CA PHE A 126 -4.80 11.96 -15.52
C PHE A 126 -5.76 12.63 -14.54
N TRP A 127 -5.21 13.34 -13.56
CA TRP A 127 -6.01 14.14 -12.64
C TRP A 127 -6.83 15.20 -13.39
N ARG A 128 -6.19 15.98 -14.25
CA ARG A 128 -6.89 16.96 -15.12
C ARG A 128 -8.04 16.30 -15.89
N ARG A 129 -7.74 15.16 -16.55
CA ARG A 129 -8.74 14.46 -17.34
C ARG A 129 -9.92 13.96 -16.51
N LEU A 130 -9.65 13.47 -15.30
CA LEU A 130 -10.70 13.08 -14.36
C LEU A 130 -11.58 14.28 -13.99
N CYS A 131 -10.99 15.41 -13.61
CA CYS A 131 -11.74 16.62 -13.26
C CYS A 131 -12.61 17.12 -14.42
N GLU A 132 -12.08 17.11 -15.65
CA GLU A 132 -12.85 17.47 -16.85
C GLU A 132 -14.06 16.54 -17.06
N ILE A 133 -13.87 15.23 -16.91
CA ILE A 133 -14.96 14.23 -17.06
C ILE A 133 -16.03 14.41 -15.99
N LEU A 134 -15.60 14.74 -14.76
CA LEU A 134 -16.49 14.91 -13.62
C LEU A 134 -17.15 16.31 -13.53
N GLY A 135 -16.76 17.25 -14.42
CA GLY A 135 -17.23 18.63 -14.38
C GLY A 135 -16.82 19.38 -13.12
N CYS A 136 -15.60 19.14 -12.65
CA CYS A 136 -15.02 19.78 -11.46
C CYS A 136 -13.62 20.34 -11.76
N GLU A 137 -13.51 21.12 -12.84
CA GLU A 137 -12.25 21.68 -13.33
C GLU A 137 -11.57 22.60 -12.32
N GLU A 138 -12.32 23.16 -11.38
CA GLU A 138 -11.80 23.97 -10.28
C GLU A 138 -10.83 23.17 -9.38
N LEU A 139 -10.94 21.85 -9.37
CA LEU A 139 -10.06 20.97 -8.58
C LEU A 139 -8.73 20.69 -9.28
N ILE A 140 -8.56 21.01 -10.57
CA ILE A 140 -7.34 20.68 -11.33
C ILE A 140 -6.09 21.24 -10.65
N ALA A 141 -6.13 22.47 -10.19
CA ALA A 141 -5.01 23.14 -9.51
C ALA A 141 -4.77 22.64 -8.08
N ARG A 142 -5.69 21.85 -7.53
CA ARG A 142 -5.68 21.40 -6.13
C ARG A 142 -5.25 19.93 -5.96
N GLN A 143 -4.65 19.30 -6.96
CA GLN A 143 -4.25 17.90 -6.89
C GLN A 143 -3.38 17.58 -5.67
N TYR A 144 -2.45 18.47 -5.33
CA TYR A 144 -1.50 18.31 -4.23
C TYR A 144 -1.80 19.21 -3.02
N ASP A 145 -3.05 19.66 -2.90
CA ASP A 145 -3.52 20.41 -1.73
C ASP A 145 -3.80 19.44 -0.57
N PHE A 146 -2.72 19.11 0.16
CA PHE A 146 -2.79 18.17 1.27
C PHE A 146 -3.41 18.76 2.53
N GLU A 147 -3.42 20.08 2.67
CA GLU A 147 -4.04 20.77 3.82
C GLU A 147 -5.56 20.57 3.83
N HIS A 148 -6.16 20.58 2.65
CA HIS A 148 -7.61 20.41 2.48
C HIS A 148 -7.97 19.01 1.91
N GLY A 149 -7.11 18.02 2.07
CA GLY A 149 -7.29 16.69 1.49
C GLY A 149 -8.62 16.03 1.85
N ASN A 150 -9.09 16.18 3.10
CA ASN A 150 -10.38 15.64 3.53
C ASN A 150 -11.56 16.36 2.84
N GLU A 151 -11.53 17.69 2.74
CA GLU A 151 -12.54 18.48 2.03
C GLU A 151 -12.64 18.06 0.56
N LEU A 152 -11.49 17.89 -0.10
CA LEU A 152 -11.42 17.46 -1.50
C LEU A 152 -11.94 16.02 -1.68
N GLN A 153 -11.65 15.15 -0.73
CA GLN A 153 -12.18 13.79 -0.74
C GLN A 153 -13.70 13.76 -0.55
N GLU A 154 -14.25 14.57 0.36
CA GLU A 154 -15.70 14.73 0.56
C GLU A 154 -16.36 15.28 -0.69
N ARG A 155 -15.76 16.28 -1.32
CA ARG A 155 -16.25 16.86 -2.57
C ARG A 155 -16.33 15.83 -3.68
N LEU A 156 -15.26 15.05 -3.90
CA LEU A 156 -15.25 13.97 -4.89
C LEU A 156 -16.23 12.86 -4.53
N THR A 157 -16.34 12.50 -3.25
CA THR A 157 -17.32 11.52 -2.78
C THR A 157 -18.74 11.93 -3.18
N ALA A 158 -19.10 13.20 -2.98
CA ALA A 158 -20.40 13.73 -3.38
C ALA A 158 -20.62 13.64 -4.91
N VAL A 159 -19.58 13.94 -5.70
CA VAL A 159 -19.64 13.83 -7.15
C VAL A 159 -19.85 12.37 -7.58
N PHE A 160 -19.04 11.42 -7.07
CA PHE A 160 -19.16 10.01 -7.42
C PHE A 160 -20.48 9.39 -6.96
N LEU A 161 -21.01 9.80 -5.79
CA LEU A 161 -22.35 9.38 -5.32
C LEU A 161 -23.49 9.88 -6.21
N SER A 162 -23.28 10.89 -7.04
CA SER A 162 -24.27 11.34 -8.02
C SER A 162 -24.24 10.55 -9.33
N LEU A 163 -23.23 9.72 -9.55
CA LEU A 163 -23.02 8.97 -10.79
C LEU A 163 -23.58 7.55 -10.70
N ILE A 164 -24.35 7.13 -11.71
CA ILE A 164 -24.99 5.81 -11.76
C ILE A 164 -24.17 4.83 -12.59
N HIS A 165 -23.50 5.31 -13.65
CA HIS A 165 -22.65 4.50 -14.52
C HIS A 165 -21.47 5.35 -15.00
N ILE A 166 -20.30 4.80 -14.90
CA ILE A 166 -19.06 5.35 -15.46
C ILE A 166 -18.52 4.35 -16.47
#